data_0fcff8de9fcb337dc61ba6dce5c9c926
#
_entry.id   0fcff8de9fcb337dc61ba6dce5c9c926
#
_cell.length_a   1.000
_cell.length_b   1.000
_cell.length_c   1.000
_cell.angle_alpha   90.00
_cell.angle_beta   90.00
_cell.angle_gamma   90.00
#
_symmetry.space_group_name_H-M   'P 1'
#
loop_
_entity.id
_entity.type
_entity.pdbx_description
1 polymer ?
#
loop_
_entity_poly.entity_id
_entity_poly.type
_entity_poly.pdbx_seq_one_letter_code
_entity_poly.pdbx_strand_id
1 'polypeptide(L)'
;MDKQYQPTLTEVQDWVLKLYNTCEQTITKAERLEQHKYAVMVQRPQDKKFLVKMLDESSQIRDRKILAKRIKTLLDQYGVPKFLNKRDAFLFKMYQAFGHHFDFIAIPIIKKRLRMDTSQVIINEERPQLTKHLATRFKEKIGQNVNLLGEVVLGNEEADHRYHHYLEALESPDINYISVKISGIYAQTHALNYEESFPELVSRMSALYQKAIDLSLIHISEP
;
A
#
# COMPACT_ATOMS: atom_id res chain seq x y z
N MET A 1 -19.48 5.27 -37.66
CA MET A 1 -19.65 5.52 -36.22
C MET A 1 -20.18 4.22 -35.62
N ASP A 2 -19.29 3.41 -35.06
CA ASP A 2 -19.69 2.19 -34.36
C ASP A 2 -20.53 2.57 -33.14
N LYS A 3 -21.75 2.03 -33.09
CA LYS A 3 -22.59 2.16 -31.89
C LYS A 3 -21.81 1.54 -30.74
N GLN A 4 -21.33 2.35 -29.83
CA GLN A 4 -20.67 1.89 -28.62
C GLN A 4 -21.63 0.97 -27.88
N TYR A 5 -21.28 -0.31 -27.81
CA TYR A 5 -22.08 -1.33 -27.12
C TYR A 5 -22.25 -0.92 -25.66
N GLN A 6 -23.48 -0.74 -25.22
CA GLN A 6 -23.81 -0.48 -23.82
C GLN A 6 -24.50 -1.73 -23.27
N PRO A 7 -23.85 -2.46 -22.37
CA PRO A 7 -24.45 -3.65 -21.77
C PRO A 7 -25.68 -3.29 -20.91
N THR A 8 -26.66 -4.15 -20.91
CA THR A 8 -27.81 -4.04 -20.01
C THR A 8 -27.38 -4.38 -18.58
N LEU A 9 -28.17 -3.92 -17.58
CA LEU A 9 -27.91 -4.22 -16.17
C LEU A 9 -27.87 -5.73 -15.92
N THR A 10 -28.74 -6.50 -16.58
CA THR A 10 -28.77 -7.96 -16.44
C THR A 10 -27.50 -8.61 -16.98
N GLU A 11 -27.03 -8.19 -18.13
CA GLU A 11 -25.75 -8.70 -18.69
C GLU A 11 -24.57 -8.40 -17.78
N VAL A 12 -24.52 -7.19 -17.18
CA VAL A 12 -23.47 -6.84 -16.21
C VAL A 12 -23.55 -7.73 -14.97
N GLN A 13 -24.77 -7.97 -14.44
CA GLN A 13 -24.96 -8.86 -13.29
C GLN A 13 -24.52 -10.29 -13.61
N ASP A 14 -24.87 -10.83 -14.77
CA ASP A 14 -24.47 -12.17 -15.19
C ASP A 14 -22.95 -12.29 -15.33
N TRP A 15 -22.29 -11.27 -15.88
CA TRP A 15 -20.82 -11.25 -15.97
C TRP A 15 -20.15 -11.22 -14.60
N VAL A 16 -20.67 -10.39 -13.69
CA VAL A 16 -20.14 -10.30 -12.31
C VAL A 16 -20.30 -11.64 -11.59
N LEU A 17 -21.46 -12.27 -11.69
CA LEU A 17 -21.70 -13.60 -11.11
C LEU A 17 -20.79 -14.67 -11.70
N LYS A 18 -20.60 -14.66 -13.01
CA LYS A 18 -19.69 -15.59 -13.70
C LYS A 18 -18.26 -15.39 -13.26
N LEU A 19 -17.79 -14.13 -13.17
CA LEU A 19 -16.46 -13.80 -12.69
C LEU A 19 -16.26 -14.24 -11.23
N TYR A 20 -17.23 -13.92 -10.37
CA TYR A 20 -17.20 -14.32 -8.97
C TYR A 20 -17.10 -15.84 -8.81
N ASN A 21 -17.95 -16.59 -9.50
CA ASN A 21 -17.95 -18.05 -9.45
C ASN A 21 -16.63 -18.65 -9.98
N THR A 22 -16.05 -18.04 -11.02
CA THR A 22 -14.75 -18.47 -11.55
C THR A 22 -13.64 -18.23 -10.51
N CYS A 23 -13.62 -17.06 -9.86
CA CYS A 23 -12.67 -16.75 -8.80
C CYS A 23 -12.81 -17.74 -7.63
N GLU A 24 -14.04 -18.01 -7.18
CA GLU A 24 -14.30 -18.97 -6.09
C GLU A 24 -13.83 -20.40 -6.39
N GLN A 25 -13.89 -20.81 -7.67
CA GLN A 25 -13.42 -22.14 -8.11
C GLN A 25 -11.90 -22.22 -8.23
N THR A 26 -11.25 -21.11 -8.55
CA THR A 26 -9.79 -21.05 -8.79
C THR A 26 -8.98 -20.68 -7.56
N ILE A 27 -9.64 -20.11 -6.52
CA ILE A 27 -8.98 -19.69 -5.30
C ILE A 27 -8.31 -20.87 -4.57
N THR A 28 -7.04 -20.70 -4.23
CA THR A 28 -6.28 -21.70 -3.49
C THR A 28 -6.67 -21.71 -2.00
N LYS A 29 -6.32 -22.78 -1.29
CA LYS A 29 -6.53 -22.87 0.16
C LYS A 29 -5.77 -21.77 0.92
N ALA A 30 -4.60 -21.37 0.44
CA ALA A 30 -3.80 -20.30 1.04
C ALA A 30 -4.49 -18.94 0.88
N GLU A 31 -4.95 -18.61 -0.32
CA GLU A 31 -5.68 -17.37 -0.59
C GLU A 31 -7.00 -17.29 0.18
N ARG A 32 -7.74 -18.40 0.28
CA ARG A 32 -8.97 -18.48 1.09
C ARG A 32 -8.69 -18.23 2.58
N LEU A 33 -7.57 -18.72 3.09
CA LEU A 33 -7.14 -18.46 4.48
C LEU A 33 -6.81 -16.98 4.67
N GLU A 34 -6.11 -16.36 3.72
CA GLU A 34 -5.80 -14.93 3.75
C GLU A 34 -7.08 -14.07 3.69
N GLN A 35 -8.00 -14.37 2.77
CA GLN A 35 -9.31 -13.69 2.71
C GLN A 35 -10.06 -13.79 4.04
N HIS A 36 -10.06 -14.97 4.67
CA HIS A 36 -10.69 -15.14 5.98
C HIS A 36 -10.05 -14.27 7.06
N LYS A 37 -8.72 -14.18 7.09
CA LYS A 37 -8.00 -13.27 8.02
C LYS A 37 -8.41 -11.82 7.83
N TYR A 38 -8.46 -11.34 6.57
CA TYR A 38 -8.89 -9.97 6.27
C TYR A 38 -10.36 -9.73 6.65
N ALA A 39 -11.24 -10.69 6.38
CA ALA A 39 -12.65 -10.59 6.76
C ALA A 39 -12.82 -10.47 8.29
N VAL A 40 -12.10 -11.29 9.06
CA VAL A 40 -12.09 -11.21 10.53
C VAL A 40 -11.56 -9.86 11.01
N MET A 41 -10.47 -9.38 10.41
CA MET A 41 -9.87 -8.08 10.76
C MET A 41 -10.84 -6.92 10.51
N VAL A 42 -11.51 -6.91 9.35
CA VAL A 42 -12.47 -5.83 8.98
C VAL A 42 -13.66 -5.78 9.92
N GLN A 43 -14.15 -6.94 10.36
CA GLN A 43 -15.26 -7.03 11.32
C GLN A 43 -14.88 -6.60 12.75
N ARG A 44 -13.59 -6.39 13.02
CA ARG A 44 -13.08 -6.06 14.36
C ARG A 44 -12.33 -4.74 14.35
N PRO A 45 -12.99 -3.62 14.69
CA PRO A 45 -12.37 -2.28 14.66
C PRO A 45 -11.08 -2.17 15.48
N GLN A 46 -10.98 -2.91 16.59
CA GLN A 46 -9.79 -2.91 17.44
C GLN A 46 -8.58 -3.56 16.74
N ASP A 47 -8.80 -4.70 16.07
CA ASP A 47 -7.76 -5.41 15.34
C ASP A 47 -7.26 -4.55 14.15
N LYS A 48 -8.19 -3.87 13.44
CA LYS A 48 -7.85 -2.93 12.38
C LYS A 48 -7.00 -1.75 12.90
N LYS A 49 -7.43 -1.13 14.01
CA LYS A 49 -6.69 -0.02 14.64
C LYS A 49 -5.30 -0.45 15.08
N PHE A 50 -5.18 -1.64 15.69
CA PHE A 50 -3.89 -2.21 16.06
C PHE A 50 -2.96 -2.34 14.85
N LEU A 51 -3.44 -2.97 13.76
CA LEU A 51 -2.63 -3.21 12.56
C LEU A 51 -2.16 -1.91 11.92
N VAL A 52 -3.07 -0.94 11.73
CA VAL A 52 -2.71 0.35 11.12
C VAL A 52 -1.65 1.07 11.95
N LYS A 53 -1.85 1.18 13.28
CA LYS A 53 -0.85 1.81 14.15
C LYS A 53 0.46 1.05 14.20
N MET A 54 0.40 -0.27 14.18
CA MET A 54 1.59 -1.12 14.17
C MET A 54 2.41 -0.92 12.89
N LEU A 55 1.76 -0.80 11.73
CA LEU A 55 2.39 -0.52 10.45
C LEU A 55 3.05 0.85 10.44
N ASP A 56 2.30 1.87 10.85
CA ASP A 56 2.77 3.25 10.91
C ASP A 56 3.99 3.39 11.83
N GLU A 57 3.87 2.96 13.08
CA GLU A 57 4.95 3.08 14.05
C GLU A 57 6.18 2.21 13.69
N SER A 58 5.98 1.04 13.07
CA SER A 58 7.09 0.18 12.65
C SER A 58 7.88 0.75 11.46
N SER A 59 7.26 1.59 10.63
CA SER A 59 7.91 2.28 9.52
C SER A 59 8.67 3.53 9.98
N GLN A 60 8.10 4.29 10.90
CA GLN A 60 8.65 5.56 11.36
C GLN A 60 9.75 5.39 12.44
N ILE A 61 9.57 4.45 13.37
CA ILE A 61 10.49 4.28 14.51
C ILE A 61 11.66 3.39 14.13
N ARG A 62 12.86 3.99 14.05
CA ARG A 62 14.11 3.27 13.80
C ARG A 62 14.71 2.66 15.06
N ASP A 63 14.59 3.36 16.21
CA ASP A 63 15.10 2.86 17.47
C ASP A 63 14.31 1.65 17.97
N ARG A 64 15.04 0.54 18.18
CA ARG A 64 14.44 -0.75 18.57
C ARG A 64 13.76 -0.68 19.93
N LYS A 65 14.36 0.00 20.91
CA LYS A 65 13.81 0.06 22.28
C LYS A 65 12.54 0.90 22.33
N ILE A 66 12.52 2.01 21.60
CA ILE A 66 11.35 2.88 21.48
C ILE A 66 10.22 2.07 20.78
N LEU A 67 10.52 1.42 19.68
CA LEU A 67 9.52 0.59 18.98
C LEU A 67 8.99 -0.53 19.86
N ALA A 68 9.85 -1.22 20.61
CA ALA A 68 9.47 -2.27 21.54
C ALA A 68 8.47 -1.78 22.58
N LYS A 69 8.74 -0.62 23.19
CA LYS A 69 7.84 0.02 24.15
C LYS A 69 6.49 0.37 23.52
N ARG A 70 6.50 0.89 22.28
CA ARG A 70 5.28 1.25 21.56
C ARG A 70 4.45 0.02 21.21
N ILE A 71 5.07 -1.05 20.70
CA ILE A 71 4.38 -2.31 20.41
C ILE A 71 3.71 -2.88 21.67
N LYS A 72 4.42 -2.86 22.82
CA LYS A 72 3.83 -3.27 24.09
C LYS A 72 2.62 -2.41 24.46
N THR A 73 2.73 -1.09 24.35
CA THR A 73 1.60 -0.18 24.60
C THR A 73 0.39 -0.49 23.69
N LEU A 74 0.64 -0.75 22.40
CA LEU A 74 -0.44 -1.13 21.47
C LEU A 74 -1.10 -2.44 21.86
N LEU A 75 -0.33 -3.45 22.27
CA LEU A 75 -0.86 -4.72 22.74
C LEU A 75 -1.66 -4.57 24.04
N ASP A 76 -1.20 -3.73 24.95
CA ASP A 76 -1.91 -3.44 26.20
C ASP A 76 -3.22 -2.68 25.94
N GLN A 77 -3.24 -1.78 24.95
CA GLN A 77 -4.40 -0.97 24.59
C GLN A 77 -5.45 -1.74 23.78
N TYR A 78 -5.03 -2.52 22.78
CA TYR A 78 -5.93 -3.17 21.80
C TYR A 78 -6.07 -4.67 22.00
N GLY A 79 -5.19 -5.26 22.81
CA GLY A 79 -5.06 -6.70 22.97
C GLY A 79 -4.34 -7.36 21.80
N VAL A 80 -4.16 -8.69 21.90
CA VAL A 80 -3.59 -9.48 20.80
C VAL A 80 -4.65 -9.69 19.72
N PRO A 81 -4.38 -9.30 18.45
CA PRO A 81 -5.34 -9.39 17.36
C PRO A 81 -5.83 -10.81 17.11
N LYS A 82 -7.13 -10.96 16.85
CA LYS A 82 -7.75 -12.30 16.65
C LYS A 82 -7.62 -12.84 15.24
N PHE A 83 -7.25 -12.00 14.25
CA PHE A 83 -6.95 -12.46 12.90
C PHE A 83 -5.62 -13.21 12.78
N LEU A 84 -4.76 -13.12 13.80
CA LEU A 84 -3.48 -13.82 13.83
C LEU A 84 -3.69 -15.34 13.96
N ASN A 85 -2.81 -16.12 13.33
CA ASN A 85 -2.77 -17.55 13.57
C ASN A 85 -2.35 -17.86 15.01
N LYS A 86 -2.61 -19.10 15.47
CA LYS A 86 -2.36 -19.51 16.87
C LYS A 86 -0.91 -19.30 17.31
N ARG A 87 0.06 -19.50 16.39
CA ARG A 87 1.51 -19.33 16.69
C ARG A 87 1.86 -17.87 16.89
N ASP A 88 1.43 -17.02 15.96
CA ASP A 88 1.69 -15.57 16.03
C ASP A 88 0.97 -14.96 17.24
N ALA A 89 -0.28 -15.33 17.49
CA ALA A 89 -1.01 -14.90 18.67
C ALA A 89 -0.31 -15.32 20.00
N PHE A 90 0.24 -16.51 20.05
CA PHE A 90 1.03 -16.96 21.20
C PHE A 90 2.31 -16.14 21.36
N LEU A 91 3.04 -15.88 20.27
CA LEU A 91 4.25 -15.03 20.30
C LEU A 91 3.94 -13.61 20.78
N PHE A 92 2.84 -13.00 20.30
CA PHE A 92 2.43 -11.68 20.78
C PHE A 92 2.01 -11.68 22.26
N LYS A 93 1.34 -12.73 22.74
CA LYS A 93 1.04 -12.88 24.18
C LYS A 93 2.31 -13.00 25.02
N MET A 94 3.25 -13.84 24.59
CA MET A 94 4.55 -13.98 25.24
C MET A 94 5.31 -12.65 25.24
N TYR A 95 5.28 -11.94 24.11
CA TYR A 95 5.90 -10.62 24.02
C TYR A 95 5.23 -9.60 24.95
N GLN A 96 3.90 -9.57 25.03
CA GLN A 96 3.16 -8.70 25.94
C GLN A 96 3.56 -8.94 27.41
N ALA A 97 3.75 -10.21 27.78
CA ALA A 97 4.10 -10.59 29.16
C ALA A 97 5.59 -10.33 29.48
N PHE A 98 6.51 -10.66 28.58
CA PHE A 98 7.95 -10.73 28.84
C PHE A 98 8.83 -9.94 27.84
N GLY A 99 8.24 -9.24 26.88
CA GLY A 99 8.93 -8.72 25.70
C GLY A 99 10.11 -7.80 25.96
N HIS A 100 10.08 -7.02 27.04
CA HIS A 100 11.15 -6.10 27.39
C HIS A 100 12.51 -6.76 27.69
N HIS A 101 12.54 -8.07 27.92
CA HIS A 101 13.78 -8.84 28.07
C HIS A 101 14.30 -9.41 26.73
N PHE A 102 13.46 -9.50 25.72
CA PHE A 102 13.74 -10.17 24.44
C PHE A 102 13.59 -9.27 23.21
N ASP A 103 13.60 -7.95 23.38
CA ASP A 103 13.41 -6.98 22.30
C ASP A 103 14.35 -7.20 21.13
N PHE A 104 15.58 -7.63 21.39
CA PHE A 104 16.60 -7.83 20.37
C PHE A 104 16.28 -9.00 19.40
N ILE A 105 15.47 -9.96 19.82
CA ILE A 105 14.98 -11.06 18.98
C ILE A 105 13.57 -10.77 18.47
N ALA A 106 12.67 -10.32 19.36
CA ALA A 106 11.26 -10.16 19.04
C ALA A 106 11.00 -9.08 17.99
N ILE A 107 11.63 -7.91 18.09
CA ILE A 107 11.38 -6.80 17.19
C ILE A 107 11.75 -7.11 15.74
N PRO A 108 12.92 -7.69 15.41
CA PRO A 108 13.21 -8.13 14.05
C PRO A 108 12.21 -9.15 13.51
N ILE A 109 11.78 -10.10 14.33
CA ILE A 109 10.79 -11.12 13.93
C ILE A 109 9.45 -10.48 13.65
N ILE A 110 8.97 -9.59 14.52
CA ILE A 110 7.72 -8.86 14.34
C ILE A 110 7.77 -7.99 13.07
N LYS A 111 8.85 -7.23 12.86
CA LYS A 111 9.03 -6.42 11.63
C LYS A 111 9.03 -7.30 10.38
N LYS A 112 9.75 -8.42 10.40
CA LYS A 112 9.78 -9.36 9.28
C LYS A 112 8.38 -9.92 9.00
N ARG A 113 7.65 -10.32 10.04
CA ARG A 113 6.31 -10.87 9.90
C ARG A 113 5.33 -9.84 9.34
N LEU A 114 5.37 -8.63 9.88
CA LEU A 114 4.55 -7.52 9.42
C LEU A 114 4.78 -7.22 7.93
N ARG A 115 6.06 -7.16 7.52
CA ARG A 115 6.42 -6.99 6.10
C ARG A 115 5.90 -8.13 5.23
N MET A 116 5.95 -9.37 5.69
CA MET A 116 5.42 -10.52 4.95
C MET A 116 3.90 -10.46 4.80
N ASP A 117 3.19 -10.11 5.87
CA ASP A 117 1.72 -10.02 5.83
C ASP A 117 1.22 -8.83 4.97
N THR A 118 2.03 -7.78 4.81
CA THR A 118 1.68 -6.62 3.97
C THR A 118 2.28 -6.68 2.56
N SER A 119 3.21 -7.58 2.29
CA SER A 119 3.98 -7.64 1.03
C SER A 119 3.14 -7.92 -0.21
N GLN A 120 1.91 -8.36 -0.07
CA GLN A 120 0.98 -8.52 -1.20
C GLN A 120 0.35 -7.20 -1.64
N VAL A 121 0.35 -6.20 -0.76
CA VAL A 121 -0.28 -4.89 -1.00
C VAL A 121 0.75 -3.77 -0.97
N ILE A 122 1.71 -3.84 -0.02
CA ILE A 122 2.75 -2.84 0.17
C ILE A 122 4.11 -3.50 -0.02
N ILE A 123 4.83 -3.08 -1.05
CA ILE A 123 6.15 -3.60 -1.37
C ILE A 123 7.18 -2.55 -0.99
N ASN A 124 8.30 -3.01 -0.44
CA ASN A 124 9.40 -2.13 -0.12
C ASN A 124 10.00 -1.57 -1.41
N GLU A 125 10.17 -0.27 -1.48
CA GLU A 125 10.68 0.47 -2.61
C GLU A 125 12.17 0.18 -2.89
N GLU A 126 12.89 -0.40 -1.94
CA GLU A 126 14.27 -0.80 -2.15
C GLU A 126 14.41 -1.63 -3.44
N ARG A 127 15.22 -1.11 -4.36
CA ARG A 127 15.35 -1.56 -5.75
C ARG A 127 15.38 -3.09 -5.94
N PRO A 128 16.19 -3.89 -5.22
CA PRO A 128 16.25 -5.33 -5.51
C PRO A 128 14.91 -6.05 -5.29
N GLN A 129 14.09 -5.56 -4.35
CA GLN A 129 12.82 -6.20 -4.00
C GLN A 129 11.72 -5.80 -4.97
N LEU A 130 11.60 -4.50 -5.30
CA LEU A 130 10.64 -3.97 -6.24
C LEU A 130 10.89 -4.57 -7.64
N THR A 131 12.11 -4.49 -8.17
CA THR A 131 12.48 -5.04 -9.48
C THR A 131 12.14 -6.54 -9.58
N LYS A 132 12.47 -7.33 -8.54
CA LYS A 132 12.13 -8.76 -8.53
C LYS A 132 10.62 -8.99 -8.58
N HIS A 133 9.85 -8.21 -7.83
CA HIS A 133 8.40 -8.32 -7.83
C HIS A 133 7.82 -7.97 -9.21
N LEU A 134 8.18 -6.81 -9.77
CA LEU A 134 7.72 -6.36 -11.07
C LEU A 134 8.07 -7.38 -12.18
N ALA A 135 9.30 -7.91 -12.17
CA ALA A 135 9.72 -8.94 -13.12
C ALA A 135 8.91 -10.25 -12.98
N THR A 136 8.53 -10.62 -11.76
CA THR A 136 7.69 -11.80 -11.54
C THR A 136 6.29 -11.58 -12.12
N ARG A 137 5.68 -10.44 -11.85
CA ARG A 137 4.35 -10.08 -12.36
C ARG A 137 4.32 -9.94 -13.89
N PHE A 138 5.37 -9.37 -14.45
CA PHE A 138 5.53 -9.29 -15.90
C PHE A 138 5.53 -10.67 -16.58
N LYS A 139 6.23 -11.66 -15.98
CA LYS A 139 6.20 -13.06 -16.47
C LYS A 139 4.80 -13.68 -16.39
N GLU A 140 4.02 -13.30 -15.40
CA GLU A 140 2.62 -13.70 -15.24
C GLU A 140 1.66 -12.94 -16.17
N LYS A 141 2.17 -12.03 -17.02
CA LYS A 141 1.42 -11.13 -17.89
C LYS A 141 0.43 -10.22 -17.13
N ILE A 142 0.81 -9.83 -15.93
CA ILE A 142 0.04 -8.91 -15.08
C ILE A 142 0.71 -7.54 -15.12
N GLY A 143 0.01 -6.55 -15.68
CA GLY A 143 0.43 -5.15 -15.62
C GLY A 143 0.40 -4.64 -14.18
N GLN A 144 1.40 -3.82 -13.80
CA GLN A 144 1.52 -3.29 -12.46
C GLN A 144 1.40 -1.76 -12.49
N ASN A 145 0.49 -1.24 -11.69
CA ASN A 145 0.42 0.17 -11.37
C ASN A 145 1.18 0.41 -10.06
N VAL A 146 2.26 1.17 -10.13
CA VAL A 146 3.06 1.53 -8.95
C VAL A 146 2.49 2.80 -8.34
N ASN A 147 2.02 2.69 -7.10
CA ASN A 147 1.54 3.81 -6.31
C ASN A 147 2.51 4.06 -5.15
N LEU A 148 3.17 5.21 -5.17
CA LEU A 148 4.03 5.64 -4.07
C LEU A 148 3.16 6.02 -2.87
N LEU A 149 3.19 5.19 -1.82
CA LEU A 149 2.42 5.45 -0.62
C LEU A 149 2.98 6.66 0.12
N GLY A 150 2.10 7.56 0.47
CA GLY A 150 2.41 8.70 1.30
C GLY A 150 1.14 9.42 1.70
N GLU A 151 1.12 9.95 2.94
CA GLU A 151 0.04 10.78 3.43
C GLU A 151 0.14 12.20 2.88
N VAL A 152 -0.81 13.05 3.29
CA VAL A 152 -0.82 14.48 2.95
C VAL A 152 0.51 15.09 3.36
N VAL A 153 1.14 15.77 2.44
CA VAL A 153 2.43 16.43 2.65
C VAL A 153 2.20 17.71 3.45
N LEU A 154 2.94 17.89 4.55
CA LEU A 154 2.79 19.03 5.43
C LEU A 154 3.66 20.22 5.04
N GLY A 155 4.67 20.02 4.17
CA GLY A 155 5.61 21.06 3.77
C GLY A 155 6.06 20.95 2.31
N ASN A 156 6.49 22.08 1.76
CA ASN A 156 6.93 22.15 0.35
C ASN A 156 8.18 21.29 0.09
N GLU A 157 9.11 21.23 1.02
CA GLU A 157 10.34 20.43 0.91
C GLU A 157 10.01 18.94 0.72
N GLU A 158 9.06 18.41 1.49
CA GLU A 158 8.61 17.03 1.33
C GLU A 158 7.83 16.83 0.02
N ALA A 159 7.03 17.82 -0.40
CA ALA A 159 6.33 17.78 -1.69
C ALA A 159 7.32 17.75 -2.85
N ASP A 160 8.38 18.57 -2.79
CA ASP A 160 9.43 18.59 -3.79
C ASP A 160 10.19 17.28 -3.85
N HIS A 161 10.53 16.71 -2.70
CA HIS A 161 11.17 15.40 -2.62
C HIS A 161 10.30 14.30 -3.27
N ARG A 162 9.00 14.28 -2.98
CA ARG A 162 8.07 13.32 -3.58
C ARG A 162 7.90 13.55 -5.08
N TYR A 163 7.82 14.80 -5.51
CA TYR A 163 7.73 15.14 -6.93
C TYR A 163 8.95 14.61 -7.71
N HIS A 164 10.16 14.83 -7.21
CA HIS A 164 11.37 14.28 -7.81
C HIS A 164 11.37 12.75 -7.81
N HIS A 165 10.85 12.14 -6.76
CA HIS A 165 10.74 10.69 -6.65
C HIS A 165 9.79 10.08 -7.70
N TYR A 166 8.69 10.78 -8.05
CA TYR A 166 7.85 10.38 -9.18
C TYR A 166 8.61 10.48 -10.52
N LEU A 167 9.40 11.53 -10.71
CA LEU A 167 10.23 11.67 -11.92
C LEU A 167 11.27 10.54 -12.05
N GLU A 168 11.93 10.20 -10.95
CA GLU A 168 12.87 9.06 -10.87
C GLU A 168 12.18 7.71 -11.12
N ALA A 169 10.97 7.52 -10.57
CA ALA A 169 10.19 6.31 -10.78
C ALA A 169 9.82 6.14 -12.26
N LEU A 170 9.48 7.21 -12.97
CA LEU A 170 9.22 7.18 -14.41
C LEU A 170 10.45 6.75 -15.23
N GLU A 171 11.66 7.11 -14.80
CA GLU A 171 12.91 6.71 -15.48
C GLU A 171 13.25 5.22 -15.28
N SER A 172 12.55 4.54 -14.39
CA SER A 172 12.79 3.12 -14.13
C SER A 172 12.30 2.25 -15.28
N PRO A 173 13.15 1.45 -15.90
CA PRO A 173 12.74 0.58 -17.02
C PRO A 173 11.74 -0.50 -16.62
N ASP A 174 11.61 -0.76 -15.31
CA ASP A 174 10.72 -1.79 -14.77
C ASP A 174 9.31 -1.24 -14.48
N ILE A 175 9.11 0.09 -14.51
CA ILE A 175 7.86 0.76 -14.16
C ILE A 175 7.24 1.33 -15.43
N ASN A 176 6.10 0.76 -15.83
CA ASN A 176 5.36 1.20 -17.03
C ASN A 176 4.12 2.03 -16.69
N TYR A 177 3.68 2.00 -15.45
CA TYR A 177 2.48 2.69 -15.01
C TYR A 177 2.61 3.13 -13.55
N ILE A 178 2.38 4.41 -13.28
CA ILE A 178 2.40 4.97 -11.93
C ILE A 178 1.12 5.75 -11.65
N SER A 179 0.68 5.72 -10.40
CA SER A 179 -0.37 6.60 -9.89
C SER A 179 0.24 7.76 -9.13
N VAL A 180 -0.13 8.98 -9.52
CA VAL A 180 0.32 10.21 -8.87
C VAL A 180 -0.81 10.80 -8.06
N LYS A 181 -0.58 11.01 -6.77
CA LYS A 181 -1.53 11.71 -5.91
C LYS A 181 -1.22 13.20 -5.90
N ILE A 182 -2.12 14.02 -6.41
CA ILE A 182 -1.95 15.49 -6.52
C ILE A 182 -1.57 16.12 -5.18
N SER A 183 -2.25 15.74 -4.09
CA SER A 183 -1.92 16.23 -2.74
C SER A 183 -0.55 15.78 -2.20
N GLY A 184 0.16 14.92 -2.92
CA GLY A 184 1.51 14.47 -2.60
C GLY A 184 2.62 15.27 -3.28
N ILE A 185 2.30 15.99 -4.34
CA ILE A 185 3.28 16.78 -5.10
C ILE A 185 3.20 18.29 -4.83
N TYR A 186 2.27 18.73 -3.98
CA TYR A 186 2.16 20.10 -3.52
C TYR A 186 1.52 20.16 -2.12
N ALA A 187 2.17 20.84 -1.17
CA ALA A 187 1.81 20.79 0.25
C ALA A 187 0.55 21.60 0.61
N GLN A 188 0.21 22.61 -0.18
CA GLN A 188 -0.83 23.59 0.16
C GLN A 188 -2.05 23.51 -0.76
N THR A 189 -2.46 22.30 -1.09
CA THR A 189 -3.66 22.04 -1.90
C THR A 189 -4.92 22.27 -1.09
N HIS A 190 -5.35 23.51 -0.96
CA HIS A 190 -6.61 23.89 -0.31
C HIS A 190 -7.48 24.72 -1.24
N ALA A 191 -8.79 24.52 -1.15
CA ALA A 191 -9.75 25.31 -1.92
C ALA A 191 -9.62 26.83 -1.70
N LEU A 192 -9.13 27.24 -0.51
CA LEU A 192 -8.89 28.65 -0.17
C LEU A 192 -7.63 29.22 -0.81
N ASN A 193 -6.71 28.36 -1.31
CA ASN A 193 -5.45 28.77 -1.95
C ASN A 193 -5.39 28.33 -3.41
N TYR A 194 -6.54 28.22 -4.04
CA TYR A 194 -6.65 27.69 -5.41
C TYR A 194 -5.87 28.50 -6.43
N GLU A 195 -5.93 29.84 -6.37
CA GLU A 195 -5.29 30.72 -7.34
C GLU A 195 -3.75 30.59 -7.34
N GLU A 196 -3.14 30.34 -6.19
CA GLU A 196 -1.70 30.13 -6.07
C GLU A 196 -1.29 28.67 -6.31
N SER A 197 -2.07 27.73 -5.83
CA SER A 197 -1.72 26.31 -5.90
C SER A 197 -1.95 25.68 -7.27
N PHE A 198 -2.99 26.12 -8.00
CA PHE A 198 -3.36 25.51 -9.26
C PHE A 198 -2.30 25.66 -10.36
N PRO A 199 -1.69 26.85 -10.61
CA PRO A 199 -0.64 26.99 -11.62
C PRO A 199 0.58 26.09 -11.34
N GLU A 200 0.99 25.97 -10.08
CA GLU A 200 2.13 25.13 -9.69
C GLU A 200 1.80 23.64 -9.88
N LEU A 201 0.60 23.20 -9.49
CA LEU A 201 0.14 21.84 -9.73
C LEU A 201 0.08 21.49 -11.21
N VAL A 202 -0.45 22.39 -12.03
CA VAL A 202 -0.49 22.22 -13.49
C VAL A 202 0.93 22.11 -14.05
N SER A 203 1.85 22.96 -13.60
CA SER A 203 3.25 22.91 -14.01
C SER A 203 3.89 21.56 -13.68
N ARG A 204 3.78 21.09 -12.43
CA ARG A 204 4.33 19.80 -11.97
C ARG A 204 3.72 18.62 -12.70
N MET A 205 2.40 18.61 -12.84
CA MET A 205 1.69 17.54 -13.57
C MET A 205 2.07 17.53 -15.05
N SER A 206 2.16 18.71 -15.69
CA SER A 206 2.58 18.81 -17.10
C SER A 206 4.00 18.29 -17.31
N ALA A 207 4.91 18.55 -16.38
CA ALA A 207 6.27 18.03 -16.45
C ALA A 207 6.31 16.49 -16.29
N LEU A 208 5.49 15.93 -15.38
CA LEU A 208 5.34 14.46 -15.24
C LEU A 208 4.78 13.83 -16.51
N TYR A 209 3.74 14.41 -17.10
CA TYR A 209 3.17 13.93 -18.36
C TYR A 209 4.17 14.04 -19.52
N GLN A 210 4.88 15.17 -19.64
CA GLN A 210 5.89 15.32 -20.68
C GLN A 210 6.99 14.29 -20.55
N LYS A 211 7.50 14.07 -19.32
CA LYS A 211 8.50 13.05 -19.05
C LYS A 211 8.01 11.65 -19.45
N ALA A 212 6.77 11.34 -19.13
CA ALA A 212 6.20 10.05 -19.48
C ALA A 212 5.98 9.90 -21.01
N ILE A 213 5.62 10.99 -21.74
CA ILE A 213 5.55 11.00 -23.20
C ILE A 213 6.94 10.76 -23.81
N ASP A 214 7.96 11.45 -23.33
CA ASP A 214 9.34 11.32 -23.79
C ASP A 214 9.88 9.88 -23.61
N LEU A 215 9.40 9.19 -22.59
CA LEU A 215 9.73 7.78 -22.30
C LEU A 215 8.78 6.77 -23.00
N SER A 216 7.86 7.25 -23.84
CA SER A 216 6.86 6.41 -24.54
C SER A 216 6.00 5.54 -23.60
N LEU A 217 5.74 6.04 -22.39
CA LEU A 217 4.85 5.39 -21.44
C LEU A 217 3.39 5.70 -21.76
N ILE A 218 2.49 4.74 -21.48
CA ILE A 218 1.05 4.91 -21.70
C ILE A 218 0.48 5.76 -20.56
N HIS A 219 -0.34 6.77 -20.92
CA HIS A 219 -1.00 7.64 -19.95
C HIS A 219 -2.47 7.31 -19.86
N ILE A 220 -2.91 6.96 -18.65
CA ILE A 220 -4.33 6.93 -18.30
C ILE A 220 -4.45 7.82 -17.07
N SER A 221 -5.07 9.00 -17.23
CA SER A 221 -5.45 9.84 -16.09
C SER A 221 -6.91 9.57 -15.78
N GLU A 222 -7.21 9.23 -14.56
CA GLU A 222 -8.57 9.22 -14.04
C GLU A 222 -8.85 10.59 -13.39
N PRO A 223 -10.09 11.14 -13.56
CA PRO A 223 -10.48 12.42 -13.00
C PRO A 223 -10.56 12.41 -11.47
#